data_688641cc86efc91e3fdcda45ee931ebf
#
_entry.id   688641cc86efc91e3fdcda45ee931ebf
#
_cell.length_a   1.000
_cell.length_b   1.000
_cell.length_c   1.000
_cell.angle_alpha   90.00
_cell.angle_beta   90.00
_cell.angle_gamma   90.00
#
_symmetry.space_group_name_H-M   'P 1'
#
loop_
_entity.id
_entity.type
_entity.pdbx_description
1 polymer ?
#
loop_
_entity_poly.entity_id
_entity_poly.type
_entity_poly.pdbx_seq_one_letter_code
_entity_poly.pdbx_strand_id
1 'polypeptide(L)'
;RSTQGYSSAASDVYKRQIVGDTKQLPNVVTDDIKAKAKAIFDRFNVSEGYQYTNSFLQSILDVMPNVTQTLLREHYRCHPKIINFCNQKFYRGELIIMTTDKGEEDVLSVVKTVAGNHERNHYSQRQIDVIKNEIIPKYVSNPEETGIITPYKNQVEALSKEITDIDAATVHKFQGKEKENIIISTVDDE
;
A
#
# COMPACT_ATOMS: atom_id res chain seq x y z
N ARG A 1 -9.83 -14.55 3.05
CA ARG A 1 -9.57 -16.03 3.06
C ARG A 1 -9.57 -16.50 1.62
N SER A 2 -8.42 -16.49 0.96
CA SER A 2 -8.27 -17.20 -0.29
C SER A 2 -8.11 -18.68 0.02
N THR A 3 -9.16 -19.43 -0.09
CA THR A 3 -9.10 -20.88 -0.22
C THR A 3 -8.54 -21.18 -1.62
N GLN A 4 -7.24 -21.27 -1.72
CA GLN A 4 -6.65 -21.94 -2.87
C GLN A 4 -7.00 -23.41 -2.78
N GLY A 5 -7.93 -23.84 -3.59
CA GLY A 5 -8.11 -25.25 -3.89
C GLY A 5 -6.86 -25.74 -4.58
N TYR A 6 -6.07 -26.53 -3.88
CA TYR A 6 -4.97 -27.26 -4.51
C TYR A 6 -5.58 -28.31 -5.43
N SER A 7 -5.60 -28.00 -6.72
CA SER A 7 -5.83 -29.02 -7.71
C SER A 7 -4.68 -30.02 -7.62
N SER A 8 -4.96 -31.26 -7.26
CA SER A 8 -4.02 -32.37 -7.20
C SER A 8 -3.59 -32.87 -8.59
N ALA A 9 -3.70 -32.06 -9.59
CA ALA A 9 -3.37 -32.43 -10.96
C ALA A 9 -1.86 -32.44 -11.16
N ALA A 10 -1.24 -33.58 -10.94
CA ALA A 10 0.12 -33.87 -11.42
C ALA A 10 0.27 -33.70 -12.95
N SER A 11 -0.82 -33.50 -13.66
CA SER A 11 -0.87 -33.30 -15.11
C SER A 11 -0.69 -31.86 -15.58
N ASP A 12 -0.74 -30.86 -14.68
CA ASP A 12 -0.70 -29.44 -15.06
C ASP A 12 0.55 -28.69 -14.63
N VAL A 13 1.70 -29.35 -14.68
CA VAL A 13 3.01 -28.80 -14.26
C VAL A 13 3.36 -27.49 -14.99
N TYR A 14 2.87 -27.26 -16.19
CA TYR A 14 3.17 -26.07 -17.01
C TYR A 14 2.12 -24.97 -16.92
N LYS A 15 1.11 -25.10 -16.06
CA LYS A 15 0.01 -24.12 -15.96
C LYS A 15 -0.02 -23.43 -14.60
N ARG A 16 1.12 -23.29 -13.96
CA ARG A 16 1.20 -22.50 -12.73
C ARG A 16 1.43 -21.05 -13.09
N GLN A 17 0.49 -20.21 -12.70
CA GLN A 17 0.63 -18.77 -12.79
C GLN A 17 0.82 -18.19 -11.40
N ILE A 18 1.80 -17.30 -11.26
CA ILE A 18 2.04 -16.54 -10.05
C ILE A 18 1.65 -15.10 -10.37
N VAL A 19 0.68 -14.60 -9.62
CA VAL A 19 0.17 -13.23 -9.77
C VAL A 19 0.62 -12.42 -8.56
N GLY A 20 1.13 -11.24 -8.81
CA GLY A 20 1.57 -10.31 -7.77
C GLY A 20 2.12 -9.03 -8.38
N ASP A 21 2.57 -8.13 -7.54
CA ASP A 21 3.12 -6.86 -7.95
C ASP A 21 4.34 -6.51 -7.07
N THR A 22 5.52 -6.49 -7.66
CA THR A 22 6.77 -6.17 -6.99
C THR A 22 6.92 -4.66 -6.69
N LYS A 23 6.01 -3.83 -7.18
CA LYS A 23 5.98 -2.38 -6.91
C LYS A 23 5.09 -2.02 -5.73
N GLN A 24 4.30 -2.96 -5.24
CA GLN A 24 3.52 -2.80 -4.01
C GLN A 24 4.36 -3.10 -2.77
N LEU A 25 3.83 -2.73 -1.61
CA LEU A 25 4.52 -2.90 -0.33
C LEU A 25 4.85 -4.38 -0.08
N PRO A 26 6.08 -4.69 0.33
CA PRO A 26 6.46 -6.03 0.72
C PRO A 26 5.81 -6.41 2.06
N ASN A 27 5.78 -7.72 2.35
CA ASN A 27 5.36 -8.20 3.66
C ASN A 27 6.28 -7.66 4.76
N VAL A 28 5.70 -7.19 5.85
CA VAL A 28 6.46 -6.79 7.04
C VAL A 28 6.87 -8.03 7.82
N VAL A 29 8.16 -8.25 7.89
CA VAL A 29 8.74 -9.37 8.65
C VAL A 29 9.28 -8.80 9.97
N THR A 30 8.81 -9.32 11.11
CA THR A 30 9.31 -8.94 12.43
C THR A 30 10.74 -9.42 12.65
N ASP A 31 11.49 -8.77 13.54
CA ASP A 31 12.91 -9.11 13.77
C ASP A 31 13.10 -10.53 14.29
N ASP A 32 12.17 -11.04 15.09
CA ASP A 32 12.16 -12.44 15.53
C ASP A 32 12.05 -13.42 14.36
N ILE A 33 11.16 -13.12 13.40
CA ILE A 33 10.98 -13.97 12.22
C ILE A 33 12.21 -13.85 11.32
N LYS A 34 12.79 -12.66 11.18
CA LYS A 34 14.03 -12.45 10.42
C LYS A 34 15.18 -13.29 11.00
N ALA A 35 15.36 -13.26 12.32
CA ALA A 35 16.43 -14.03 12.96
C ALA A 35 16.27 -15.54 12.75
N LYS A 36 15.05 -16.07 12.93
CA LYS A 36 14.74 -17.49 12.70
C LYS A 36 14.91 -17.88 11.23
N ALA A 37 14.39 -17.06 10.32
CA ALA A 37 14.48 -17.32 8.89
C ALA A 37 15.93 -17.26 8.40
N LYS A 38 16.73 -16.30 8.91
CA LYS A 38 18.15 -16.23 8.61
C LYS A 38 18.90 -17.49 9.04
N ALA A 39 18.66 -17.99 10.25
CA ALA A 39 19.29 -19.22 10.74
C ALA A 39 18.95 -20.43 9.87
N ILE A 40 17.71 -20.53 9.38
CA ILE A 40 17.29 -21.58 8.45
C ILE A 40 17.98 -21.40 7.09
N PHE A 41 17.97 -20.19 6.56
CA PHE A 41 18.60 -19.87 5.28
C PHE A 41 20.09 -20.25 5.28
N ASP A 42 20.83 -19.81 6.31
CA ASP A 42 22.25 -20.08 6.45
C ASP A 42 22.54 -21.58 6.59
N ARG A 43 21.65 -22.33 7.27
CA ARG A 43 21.79 -23.78 7.49
C ARG A 43 21.70 -24.62 6.22
N PHE A 44 20.83 -24.22 5.28
CA PHE A 44 20.51 -25.03 4.10
C PHE A 44 21.26 -24.60 2.83
N ASN A 45 22.12 -23.60 2.92
CA ASN A 45 22.91 -23.10 1.80
C ASN A 45 22.11 -22.94 0.49
N VAL A 46 20.92 -22.32 0.60
CA VAL A 46 20.04 -22.07 -0.53
C VAL A 46 20.50 -20.84 -1.31
N SER A 47 20.10 -20.76 -2.59
CA SER A 47 20.40 -19.61 -3.43
C SER A 47 19.89 -18.31 -2.82
N GLU A 48 20.65 -17.21 -2.99
CA GLU A 48 20.28 -15.88 -2.50
C GLU A 48 18.91 -15.40 -3.02
N GLY A 49 18.47 -15.85 -4.18
CA GLY A 49 17.13 -15.55 -4.69
C GLY A 49 16.00 -16.04 -3.80
N TYR A 50 16.26 -17.00 -2.89
CA TYR A 50 15.29 -17.49 -1.91
C TYR A 50 15.38 -16.78 -0.56
N GLN A 51 15.95 -15.58 -0.51
CA GLN A 51 16.04 -14.85 0.74
C GLN A 51 14.66 -14.64 1.37
N TYR A 52 14.61 -14.80 2.69
CA TYR A 52 13.38 -14.64 3.48
C TYR A 52 12.78 -13.22 3.45
N THR A 53 13.53 -12.23 2.98
CA THR A 53 13.06 -10.85 2.76
C THR A 53 12.31 -10.68 1.45
N ASN A 54 12.46 -11.61 0.52
CA ASN A 54 11.78 -11.57 -0.77
C ASN A 54 10.32 -12.02 -0.64
N SER A 55 9.45 -11.43 -1.44
CA SER A 55 8.16 -12.04 -1.70
C SER A 55 8.33 -13.31 -2.55
N PHE A 56 7.34 -14.19 -2.55
CA PHE A 56 7.38 -15.39 -3.39
C PHE A 56 7.57 -15.06 -4.88
N LEU A 57 6.87 -14.02 -5.36
CA LEU A 57 7.04 -13.53 -6.73
C LEU A 57 8.47 -13.06 -6.99
N GLN A 58 9.06 -12.27 -6.08
CA GLN A 58 10.43 -11.79 -6.23
C GLN A 58 11.42 -12.95 -6.27
N SER A 59 11.26 -13.93 -5.38
CA SER A 59 12.11 -15.13 -5.38
C SER A 59 12.06 -15.90 -6.70
N ILE A 60 10.87 -16.04 -7.30
CA ILE A 60 10.74 -16.70 -8.62
C ILE A 60 11.47 -15.90 -9.69
N LEU A 61 11.32 -14.58 -9.69
CA LEU A 61 11.99 -13.72 -10.69
C LEU A 61 13.51 -13.76 -10.56
N ASP A 62 14.02 -13.83 -9.32
CA ASP A 62 15.46 -13.88 -9.06
C ASP A 62 16.08 -15.25 -9.43
N VAL A 63 15.35 -16.34 -9.17
CA VAL A 63 15.85 -17.70 -9.41
C VAL A 63 15.61 -18.18 -10.84
N MET A 64 14.57 -17.66 -11.48
CA MET A 64 14.16 -18.05 -12.83
C MET A 64 14.15 -16.81 -13.77
N PRO A 65 15.31 -16.24 -14.12
CA PRO A 65 15.37 -14.97 -14.87
C PRO A 65 14.75 -15.04 -16.26
N ASN A 66 14.60 -16.22 -16.82
CA ASN A 66 14.00 -16.44 -18.14
C ASN A 66 12.51 -16.83 -18.09
N VAL A 67 11.88 -16.74 -16.91
CA VAL A 67 10.44 -17.02 -16.81
C VAL A 67 9.64 -15.98 -17.60
N THR A 68 8.64 -16.45 -18.33
CA THR A 68 7.74 -15.54 -19.06
C THR A 68 6.98 -14.65 -18.10
N GLN A 69 7.07 -13.36 -18.30
CA GLN A 69 6.39 -12.34 -17.51
C GLN A 69 5.41 -11.58 -18.39
N THR A 70 4.22 -11.34 -17.86
CA THR A 70 3.21 -10.51 -18.52
C THR A 70 2.75 -9.45 -17.53
N LEU A 71 2.96 -8.18 -17.88
CA LEU A 71 2.42 -7.05 -17.13
C LEU A 71 0.93 -6.89 -17.47
N LEU A 72 0.07 -6.97 -16.46
CA LEU A 72 -1.33 -6.59 -16.58
C LEU A 72 -1.41 -5.07 -16.57
N ARG A 73 -1.61 -4.49 -17.72
CA ARG A 73 -1.46 -3.04 -17.92
C ARG A 73 -2.73 -2.24 -17.70
N GLU A 74 -3.89 -2.86 -17.82
CA GLU A 74 -5.17 -2.17 -17.73
C GLU A 74 -5.54 -1.85 -16.28
N HIS A 75 -5.83 -0.58 -16.03
CA HIS A 75 -6.21 -0.08 -14.72
C HIS A 75 -7.64 0.48 -14.73
N TYR A 76 -8.50 -0.05 -13.85
CA TYR A 76 -9.94 0.23 -13.82
C TYR A 76 -10.43 0.87 -12.51
N ARG A 77 -9.56 1.15 -11.55
CA ARG A 77 -9.95 1.50 -10.18
C ARG A 77 -9.92 2.99 -9.90
N CYS A 78 -8.74 3.59 -9.97
CA CYS A 78 -8.55 4.97 -9.52
C CYS A 78 -8.86 5.98 -10.62
N HIS A 79 -9.22 7.19 -10.21
CA HIS A 79 -9.32 8.35 -11.10
C HIS A 79 -8.00 8.55 -11.89
N PRO A 80 -8.05 8.97 -13.17
CA PRO A 80 -6.86 9.14 -14.01
C PRO A 80 -5.76 10.00 -13.38
N LYS A 81 -6.13 11.12 -12.72
CA LYS A 81 -5.16 12.01 -12.05
C LYS A 81 -4.41 11.31 -10.91
N ILE A 82 -5.06 10.39 -10.18
CA ILE A 82 -4.45 9.64 -9.08
C ILE A 82 -3.49 8.59 -9.63
N ILE A 83 -3.98 7.73 -10.51
CA ILE A 83 -3.17 6.60 -11.00
C ILE A 83 -2.02 7.05 -11.90
N ASN A 84 -2.16 8.19 -12.58
CA ASN A 84 -1.09 8.69 -13.45
C ASN A 84 0.21 8.97 -12.68
N PHE A 85 0.13 9.46 -11.44
CA PHE A 85 1.30 9.60 -10.59
C PHE A 85 2.02 8.25 -10.39
N CYS A 86 1.28 7.21 -10.02
CA CYS A 86 1.83 5.88 -9.84
C CYS A 86 2.36 5.30 -11.15
N ASN A 87 1.64 5.52 -12.26
CA ASN A 87 2.03 5.06 -13.58
C ASN A 87 3.39 5.62 -13.98
N GLN A 88 3.59 6.91 -13.86
CA GLN A 88 4.87 7.56 -14.19
C GLN A 88 5.98 7.13 -13.22
N LYS A 89 5.69 7.07 -11.91
CA LYS A 89 6.71 6.84 -10.90
C LYS A 89 7.17 5.39 -10.81
N PHE A 90 6.27 4.41 -10.97
CA PHE A 90 6.53 3.01 -10.68
C PHE A 90 6.39 2.09 -11.89
N TYR A 91 5.57 2.44 -12.87
CA TYR A 91 5.25 1.59 -14.02
C TYR A 91 5.74 2.15 -15.36
N ARG A 92 6.62 3.15 -15.35
CA ARG A 92 7.26 3.75 -16.55
C ARG A 92 6.27 4.26 -17.61
N GLY A 93 5.05 4.62 -17.20
CA GLY A 93 4.00 5.03 -18.11
C GLY A 93 3.32 3.88 -18.88
N GLU A 94 3.59 2.63 -18.50
CA GLU A 94 3.10 1.45 -19.25
C GLU A 94 1.65 1.06 -18.94
N LEU A 95 1.05 1.60 -17.87
CA LEU A 95 -0.34 1.31 -17.55
C LEU A 95 -1.29 2.00 -18.53
N ILE A 96 -2.32 1.27 -18.93
CA ILE A 96 -3.43 1.76 -19.73
C ILE A 96 -4.56 2.13 -18.79
N ILE A 97 -4.84 3.43 -18.67
CA ILE A 97 -5.85 3.94 -17.76
C ILE A 97 -7.21 3.83 -18.43
N MET A 98 -8.07 2.95 -17.92
CA MET A 98 -9.39 2.65 -18.45
C MET A 98 -10.50 3.45 -17.76
N THR A 99 -10.18 4.16 -16.68
CA THR A 99 -11.09 5.07 -15.99
C THR A 99 -11.16 6.40 -16.70
N THR A 100 -12.31 7.10 -16.56
CA THR A 100 -12.57 8.36 -17.25
C THR A 100 -12.59 9.52 -16.26
N ASP A 101 -11.91 10.60 -16.59
CA ASP A 101 -12.06 11.90 -15.91
C ASP A 101 -13.39 12.53 -16.40
N LYS A 102 -14.33 12.72 -15.49
CA LYS A 102 -15.64 13.35 -15.79
C LYS A 102 -15.64 14.85 -15.50
N GLY A 103 -14.45 15.42 -15.26
CA GLY A 103 -14.28 16.80 -14.90
C GLY A 103 -14.40 17.05 -13.39
N GLU A 104 -14.15 16.03 -12.57
CA GLU A 104 -14.12 16.18 -11.12
C GLU A 104 -13.04 17.18 -10.73
N GLU A 105 -13.45 18.18 -9.93
CA GLU A 105 -12.56 19.12 -9.28
C GLU A 105 -11.97 18.48 -8.01
N ASP A 106 -10.84 18.99 -7.55
CA ASP A 106 -10.22 18.61 -6.27
C ASP A 106 -9.93 17.09 -6.07
N VAL A 107 -9.68 16.36 -7.17
CA VAL A 107 -9.33 14.92 -7.09
C VAL A 107 -8.06 14.67 -6.26
N LEU A 108 -7.10 15.59 -6.30
CA LEU A 108 -5.88 15.60 -5.50
C LEU A 108 -5.69 16.98 -4.89
N SER A 109 -5.68 17.04 -3.58
CA SER A 109 -5.48 18.28 -2.82
C SER A 109 -4.34 18.12 -1.83
N VAL A 110 -3.58 19.17 -1.61
CA VAL A 110 -2.52 19.24 -0.60
C VAL A 110 -2.86 20.36 0.38
N VAL A 111 -3.02 19.98 1.63
CA VAL A 111 -3.20 20.93 2.74
C VAL A 111 -1.90 21.05 3.50
N LYS A 112 -1.33 22.25 3.52
CA LYS A 112 -0.11 22.55 4.29
C LYS A 112 -0.52 23.04 5.67
N THR A 113 -0.01 22.40 6.71
CA THR A 113 -0.13 22.89 8.07
C THR A 113 0.80 24.08 8.30
N VAL A 114 0.61 24.78 9.40
CA VAL A 114 1.50 25.90 9.79
C VAL A 114 2.93 25.37 9.96
N ALA A 115 3.91 26.11 9.46
CA ALA A 115 5.32 25.75 9.56
C ALA A 115 5.79 25.61 11.01
N GLY A 116 6.73 24.73 11.25
CA GLY A 116 7.32 24.43 12.54
C GLY A 116 7.31 22.93 12.85
N ASN A 117 8.18 22.51 13.74
CA ASN A 117 8.26 21.12 14.17
C ASN A 117 7.14 20.83 15.20
N HIS A 118 6.09 20.17 14.75
CA HIS A 118 4.94 19.77 15.54
C HIS A 118 4.86 18.25 15.75
N GLU A 119 5.77 17.49 15.18
CA GLU A 119 5.89 16.05 15.37
C GLU A 119 6.52 15.73 16.74
N ARG A 120 5.97 14.75 17.44
CA ARG A 120 6.56 14.16 18.65
C ARG A 120 6.24 12.67 18.71
N ASN A 121 7.26 11.83 18.79
CA ASN A 121 7.09 10.37 18.86
C ASN A 121 6.25 9.80 17.72
N HIS A 122 6.47 10.25 16.50
CA HIS A 122 5.68 9.84 15.31
C HIS A 122 4.18 10.17 15.43
N TYR A 123 3.89 11.34 15.99
CA TYR A 123 2.56 11.84 16.21
C TYR A 123 2.52 13.36 16.03
N SER A 124 1.52 13.87 15.33
CA SER A 124 1.28 15.29 15.09
C SER A 124 -0.16 15.65 15.39
N GLN A 125 -0.40 16.29 16.56
CA GLN A 125 -1.73 16.80 16.93
C GLN A 125 -2.20 17.86 15.93
N ARG A 126 -1.28 18.68 15.42
CA ARG A 126 -1.58 19.72 14.46
C ARG A 126 -2.26 19.14 13.19
N GLN A 127 -1.75 18.04 12.67
CA GLN A 127 -2.36 17.41 11.50
C GLN A 127 -3.75 16.82 11.83
N ILE A 128 -3.94 16.27 13.03
CA ILE A 128 -5.25 15.78 13.49
C ILE A 128 -6.26 16.91 13.56
N ASP A 129 -5.88 18.04 14.16
CA ASP A 129 -6.73 19.22 14.29
C ASP A 129 -7.17 19.77 12.92
N VAL A 130 -6.24 19.84 11.96
CA VAL A 130 -6.53 20.26 10.58
C VAL A 130 -7.45 19.26 9.88
N ILE A 131 -7.19 17.96 10.01
CA ILE A 131 -8.05 16.92 9.43
C ILE A 131 -9.47 17.05 9.99
N LYS A 132 -9.61 17.14 11.29
CA LYS A 132 -10.89 17.17 11.99
C LYS A 132 -11.69 18.46 11.72
N ASN A 133 -11.01 19.60 11.78
CA ASN A 133 -11.69 20.89 11.78
C ASN A 133 -11.78 21.56 10.40
N GLU A 134 -10.92 21.18 9.45
CA GLU A 134 -10.85 21.82 8.13
C GLU A 134 -11.11 20.84 6.99
N ILE A 135 -10.44 19.64 6.98
CA ILE A 135 -10.53 18.72 5.86
C ILE A 135 -11.87 17.98 5.87
N ILE A 136 -12.23 17.35 6.98
CA ILE A 136 -13.46 16.56 7.08
C ILE A 136 -14.70 17.43 6.76
N PRO A 137 -14.90 18.60 7.38
CA PRO A 137 -16.07 19.41 7.10
C PRO A 137 -16.17 19.91 5.65
N LYS A 138 -15.03 20.05 4.97
CA LYS A 138 -14.98 20.60 3.63
C LYS A 138 -15.08 19.54 2.52
N TYR A 139 -14.47 18.37 2.71
CA TYR A 139 -14.27 17.41 1.64
C TYR A 139 -14.94 16.05 1.88
N VAL A 140 -15.35 15.74 3.11
CA VAL A 140 -15.92 14.45 3.44
C VAL A 140 -17.43 14.52 3.52
N SER A 141 -18.10 14.02 2.49
CA SER A 141 -19.56 13.90 2.47
C SER A 141 -20.03 12.57 3.10
N ASN A 142 -19.24 11.53 3.01
CA ASN A 142 -19.54 10.21 3.56
C ASN A 142 -18.34 9.67 4.37
N PRO A 143 -18.40 9.71 5.71
CA PRO A 143 -17.36 9.17 6.58
C PRO A 143 -17.08 7.69 6.37
N GLU A 144 -18.10 6.87 6.12
CA GLU A 144 -17.95 5.43 5.92
C GLU A 144 -17.15 5.09 4.66
N GLU A 145 -17.25 5.92 3.63
CA GLU A 145 -16.48 5.78 2.38
C GLU A 145 -15.19 6.61 2.39
N THR A 146 -14.77 7.06 3.57
CA THR A 146 -13.51 7.79 3.75
C THR A 146 -12.56 6.99 4.62
N GLY A 147 -11.27 7.07 4.33
CA GLY A 147 -10.22 6.46 5.14
C GLY A 147 -9.08 7.44 5.40
N ILE A 148 -8.45 7.32 6.58
CA ILE A 148 -7.26 8.09 6.93
C ILE A 148 -6.06 7.15 6.98
N ILE A 149 -5.03 7.46 6.22
CA ILE A 149 -3.80 6.67 6.14
C ILE A 149 -2.64 7.47 6.71
N THR A 150 -1.84 6.81 7.54
CA THR A 150 -0.62 7.39 8.10
C THR A 150 0.50 6.33 8.19
N PRO A 151 1.78 6.70 8.14
CA PRO A 151 2.87 5.72 8.30
C PRO A 151 3.01 5.19 9.73
N TYR A 152 2.51 5.91 10.75
CA TYR A 152 2.83 5.65 12.14
C TYR A 152 1.64 5.18 12.99
N LYS A 153 1.88 4.16 13.83
CA LYS A 153 0.85 3.61 14.73
C LYS A 153 0.35 4.62 15.77
N ASN A 154 1.26 5.45 16.31
CA ASN A 154 0.90 6.46 17.31
C ASN A 154 -0.09 7.48 16.73
N GLN A 155 0.11 7.87 15.48
CA GLN A 155 -0.83 8.74 14.77
C GLN A 155 -2.18 8.05 14.53
N VAL A 156 -2.19 6.76 14.17
CA VAL A 156 -3.43 5.99 14.04
C VAL A 156 -4.22 5.97 15.35
N GLU A 157 -3.55 5.70 16.47
CA GLU A 157 -4.19 5.64 17.79
C GLU A 157 -4.81 6.98 18.19
N ALA A 158 -4.11 8.07 17.91
CA ALA A 158 -4.59 9.41 18.20
C ALA A 158 -5.76 9.81 17.29
N LEU A 159 -5.66 9.55 15.99
CA LEU A 159 -6.75 9.77 15.02
C LEU A 159 -8.00 9.00 15.42
N SER A 160 -7.88 7.71 15.78
CA SER A 160 -9.01 6.87 16.16
C SER A 160 -9.69 7.28 17.46
N LYS A 161 -9.00 8.02 18.34
CA LYS A 161 -9.60 8.58 19.56
C LYS A 161 -10.42 9.84 19.30
N GLU A 162 -9.98 10.65 18.34
CA GLU A 162 -10.58 11.96 18.09
C GLU A 162 -11.55 11.99 16.90
N ILE A 163 -11.39 11.05 15.98
CA ILE A 163 -12.20 10.89 14.77
C ILE A 163 -12.70 9.44 14.75
N THR A 164 -13.90 9.22 15.28
CA THR A 164 -14.42 7.87 15.54
C THR A 164 -15.25 7.30 14.38
N ASP A 165 -15.67 8.13 13.49
CA ASP A 165 -16.55 7.82 12.35
C ASP A 165 -15.81 7.53 11.04
N ILE A 166 -14.48 7.70 11.03
CA ILE A 166 -13.62 7.42 9.88
C ILE A 166 -12.55 6.39 10.26
N ASP A 167 -12.39 5.36 9.44
CA ASP A 167 -11.38 4.31 9.65
C ASP A 167 -9.97 4.88 9.43
N ALA A 168 -9.14 4.87 10.49
CA ALA A 168 -7.75 5.26 10.42
C ALA A 168 -6.84 4.02 10.53
N ALA A 169 -5.85 3.93 9.64
CA ALA A 169 -4.94 2.79 9.63
C ALA A 169 -3.55 3.16 9.10
N THR A 170 -2.57 2.30 9.41
CA THR A 170 -1.27 2.39 8.75
C THR A 170 -1.38 1.94 7.29
N VAL A 171 -0.45 2.42 6.45
CA VAL A 171 -0.40 2.08 5.02
C VAL A 171 -0.50 0.57 4.79
N HIS A 172 0.23 -0.25 5.55
CA HIS A 172 0.20 -1.72 5.44
C HIS A 172 -1.17 -2.33 5.81
N LYS A 173 -1.85 -1.79 6.83
CA LYS A 173 -3.17 -2.27 7.23
C LYS A 173 -4.28 -1.82 6.29
N PHE A 174 -4.03 -0.76 5.53
CA PHE A 174 -4.98 -0.25 4.56
C PHE A 174 -4.84 -0.95 3.19
N GLN A 175 -3.74 -1.66 2.96
CA GLN A 175 -3.52 -2.40 1.73
C GLN A 175 -4.66 -3.39 1.45
N GLY A 176 -5.21 -3.32 0.24
CA GLY A 176 -6.35 -4.14 -0.19
C GLY A 176 -7.74 -3.60 0.22
N LYS A 177 -7.80 -2.48 0.93
CA LYS A 177 -9.06 -1.75 1.17
C LYS A 177 -9.28 -0.71 0.07
N GLU A 178 -10.53 -0.38 -0.16
CA GLU A 178 -10.97 0.66 -1.10
C GLU A 178 -11.86 1.65 -0.39
N LYS A 179 -11.68 2.93 -0.68
CA LYS A 179 -12.51 4.02 -0.17
C LYS A 179 -12.63 5.08 -1.26
N GLU A 180 -13.74 5.79 -1.30
CA GLU A 180 -13.94 6.91 -2.24
C GLU A 180 -12.97 8.06 -1.94
N ASN A 181 -12.74 8.34 -0.66
CA ASN A 181 -11.84 9.40 -0.22
C ASN A 181 -10.73 8.85 0.66
N ILE A 182 -9.51 9.29 0.42
CA ILE A 182 -8.34 8.96 1.22
C ILE A 182 -7.68 10.25 1.70
N ILE A 183 -7.56 10.38 3.00
CA ILE A 183 -6.79 11.45 3.65
C ILE A 183 -5.43 10.84 4.06
N ILE A 184 -4.34 11.46 3.67
CA ILE A 184 -2.99 11.02 4.04
C ILE A 184 -2.42 12.00 5.06
N SER A 185 -2.12 11.49 6.26
CA SER A 185 -1.41 12.22 7.30
C SER A 185 0.04 11.75 7.34
N THR A 186 0.95 12.60 6.89
CA THR A 186 2.38 12.26 6.76
C THR A 186 3.11 12.24 8.09
N VAL A 187 2.67 13.05 9.03
CA VAL A 187 3.22 13.26 10.39
C VAL A 187 4.53 14.02 10.39
N ASP A 188 5.49 13.57 9.58
CA ASP A 188 6.83 14.15 9.56
C ASP A 188 6.79 15.64 9.19
N ASP A 189 7.49 16.44 9.98
CA ASP A 189 7.70 17.88 9.83
C ASP A 189 9.20 18.17 9.60
N GLU A 190 9.51 19.35 9.07
CA GLU A 190 10.88 19.89 9.05
C GLU A 190 11.20 20.66 10.33
#